data_1708d74e2da96f9219b0c5102dc66539
#
_entry.id   1708d74e2da96f9219b0c5102dc66539
#
_cell.length_a   1.000
_cell.length_b   1.000
_cell.length_c   1.000
_cell.angle_alpha   90.00
_cell.angle_beta   90.00
_cell.angle_gamma   90.00
#
_symmetry.space_group_name_H-M   'P 1'
#
loop_
_entity.id
_entity.type
_entity.pdbx_description
1 polymer ?
#
loop_
_entity_poly.entity_id
_entity_poly.type
_entity_poly.pdbx_seq_one_letter_code
_entity_poly.pdbx_strand_id
1 'polypeptide(L)'
;MVPLHNSVSVETFDFGAMSFGWTTNPQDSLVPFDPLFGDYNVLLDGHAHTTVSDGRLSPEQLVDYSIAQGCNAVIVTDHNTVRGGLQAEKYAKAKYPGEFVVIPGMEYSNCRIHMNFININTTVKVGNKEFPSDEDMQLAINRVHELGGLAIVNHIPWSNRTLERLGTPRLLNHPSVESLIRWGVDGFEIINQATFDLPTFQHVRARNSSAGRPLVLMTGSDVHMPNTAFAWTVLRAKSLSKDAIMDEIWNARTSFLFDPTGNRANIIPAYSSSYLALAPLMELAGYFSTFYDHYPGQYSFHGTHCQHDIVDFHGSSVGLFVVYLIAGVLLFELVYRVLGLVAGLVKQRINQRSVSDD
;
A
#
# COMPACT_ATOMS: atom_id res chain seq x y z
N MET A 1 -5.32 -10.69 8.43
CA MET A 1 -5.22 -10.19 9.82
C MET A 1 -5.56 -8.72 9.79
N VAL A 2 -6.69 -8.31 10.35
CA VAL A 2 -7.10 -6.91 10.44
C VAL A 2 -6.23 -6.27 11.53
N PRO A 3 -5.58 -5.12 11.30
CA PRO A 3 -4.93 -4.41 12.39
C PRO A 3 -6.02 -3.91 13.33
N LEU A 4 -6.05 -4.43 14.56
CA LEU A 4 -6.82 -3.88 15.65
C LEU A 4 -6.36 -2.44 15.89
N HIS A 5 -7.21 -1.46 15.62
CA HIS A 5 -7.02 -0.11 16.11
C HIS A 5 -7.12 -0.14 17.65
N ASN A 6 -5.96 -0.26 18.27
CA ASN A 6 -5.85 -0.08 19.72
C ASN A 6 -6.07 1.40 20.05
N SER A 7 -7.18 1.71 20.67
CA SER A 7 -7.39 2.97 21.41
C SER A 7 -6.80 2.92 22.83
N VAL A 8 -5.75 2.15 23.04
CA VAL A 8 -4.85 2.35 24.17
C VAL A 8 -3.96 3.50 23.76
N SER A 9 -3.75 4.49 24.62
CA SER A 9 -2.85 5.63 24.40
C SER A 9 -1.58 5.14 23.69
N VAL A 10 -1.66 5.11 22.36
CA VAL A 10 -0.53 4.96 21.50
C VAL A 10 0.29 6.21 21.86
N GLU A 11 1.43 6.04 22.50
CA GLU A 11 2.48 7.05 22.40
C GLU A 11 2.49 7.36 20.91
N THR A 12 2.04 8.56 20.56
CA THR A 12 1.92 8.97 19.16
C THR A 12 3.34 8.91 18.64
N PHE A 13 3.60 7.91 17.80
CA PHE A 13 4.92 7.70 17.25
C PHE A 13 5.29 8.98 16.51
N ASP A 14 6.32 9.67 17.00
CA ASP A 14 6.77 10.94 16.43
C ASP A 14 7.59 10.66 15.16
N PHE A 15 6.89 10.61 14.03
CA PHE A 15 7.52 10.48 12.73
C PHE A 15 8.52 11.62 12.46
N GLY A 16 8.32 12.80 13.06
CA GLY A 16 9.23 13.94 12.91
C GLY A 16 10.63 13.68 13.48
N ALA A 17 10.75 12.80 14.48
CA ALA A 17 12.02 12.41 15.08
C ALA A 17 12.70 11.21 14.41
N MET A 18 12.08 10.61 13.38
CA MET A 18 12.67 9.44 12.68
C MET A 18 13.97 9.79 11.96
N SER A 19 14.93 8.91 12.11
CA SER A 19 16.17 8.89 11.32
C SER A 19 16.49 7.46 10.88
N PHE A 20 17.20 7.33 9.77
CA PHE A 20 17.50 6.04 9.15
C PHE A 20 18.99 5.77 9.22
N GLY A 21 19.42 5.00 10.24
CA GLY A 21 20.82 4.61 10.47
C GLY A 21 21.19 3.25 9.89
N TRP A 22 20.43 2.73 8.93
CA TRP A 22 20.63 1.45 8.27
C TRP A 22 20.58 1.64 6.75
N THR A 23 21.11 0.66 6.00
CA THR A 23 21.05 0.65 4.53
C THR A 23 20.78 -0.77 4.06
N THR A 24 19.86 -0.94 3.15
CA THR A 24 19.67 -2.18 2.40
C THR A 24 20.43 -2.09 1.06
N ASN A 25 20.97 -3.24 0.62
CA ASN A 25 21.65 -3.35 -0.66
C ASN A 25 20.92 -4.41 -1.50
N PRO A 26 19.82 -4.06 -2.18
CA PRO A 26 19.05 -5.05 -2.94
C PRO A 26 19.88 -5.74 -4.03
N GLN A 27 20.87 -5.07 -4.59
CA GLN A 27 21.79 -5.63 -5.60
C GLN A 27 22.64 -6.80 -5.09
N ASP A 28 22.80 -6.96 -3.77
CA ASP A 28 23.59 -8.07 -3.22
C ASP A 28 22.83 -9.41 -3.28
N SER A 29 21.50 -9.37 -3.39
CA SER A 29 20.63 -10.56 -3.37
C SER A 29 19.66 -10.67 -4.54
N LEU A 30 19.44 -9.60 -5.28
CA LEU A 30 18.49 -9.56 -6.39
C LEU A 30 19.22 -9.28 -7.71
N VAL A 31 18.66 -9.83 -8.78
CA VAL A 31 19.12 -9.59 -10.16
C VAL A 31 18.00 -8.90 -10.96
N PRO A 32 18.32 -8.14 -12.01
CA PRO A 32 17.30 -7.55 -12.87
C PRO A 32 16.30 -8.60 -13.39
N PHE A 33 15.02 -8.26 -13.38
CA PHE A 33 13.95 -9.15 -13.85
C PHE A 33 14.16 -9.56 -15.32
N ASP A 34 14.68 -8.65 -16.14
CA ASP A 34 15.20 -8.99 -17.46
C ASP A 34 16.68 -9.38 -17.33
N PRO A 35 17.03 -10.68 -17.46
CA PRO A 35 18.42 -11.11 -17.32
C PRO A 35 19.35 -10.57 -18.43
N LEU A 36 18.80 -10.04 -19.53
CA LEU A 36 19.55 -9.42 -20.61
C LEU A 36 19.82 -7.93 -20.37
N PHE A 37 19.26 -7.33 -19.32
CA PHE A 37 19.44 -5.91 -19.03
C PHE A 37 20.90 -5.56 -18.72
N GLY A 38 21.62 -6.47 -18.08
CA GLY A 38 23.03 -6.31 -17.75
C GLY A 38 23.27 -5.37 -16.57
N ASP A 39 24.40 -4.66 -16.60
CA ASP A 39 24.81 -3.76 -15.52
C ASP A 39 23.92 -2.51 -15.44
N TYR A 40 23.70 -2.04 -14.22
CA TYR A 40 22.98 -0.82 -13.90
C TYR A 40 23.73 -0.01 -12.84
N ASN A 41 23.44 1.28 -12.74
CA ASN A 41 24.07 2.18 -11.78
C ASN A 41 23.05 3.08 -11.07
N VAL A 42 21.76 2.95 -11.40
CA VAL A 42 20.68 3.67 -10.74
C VAL A 42 19.65 2.68 -10.22
N LEU A 43 19.34 2.83 -8.94
CA LEU A 43 18.19 2.20 -8.28
C LEU A 43 17.21 3.31 -7.94
N LEU A 44 16.06 3.30 -8.60
CA LEU A 44 15.06 4.34 -8.55
C LEU A 44 13.78 3.82 -7.89
N ASP A 45 13.28 4.57 -6.90
CA ASP A 45 11.88 4.46 -6.48
C ASP A 45 11.03 5.43 -7.33
N GLY A 46 10.08 4.89 -8.07
CA GLY A 46 9.28 5.65 -9.04
C GLY A 46 8.01 6.28 -8.49
N HIS A 47 7.69 6.07 -7.19
CA HIS A 47 6.42 6.52 -6.59
C HIS A 47 6.54 6.63 -5.07
N ALA A 48 6.48 7.84 -4.54
CA ALA A 48 6.64 8.07 -3.11
C ALA A 48 5.92 9.35 -2.65
N HIS A 49 5.38 9.31 -1.41
CA HIS A 49 4.62 10.40 -0.80
C HIS A 49 5.30 11.00 0.41
N THR A 50 5.05 12.29 0.63
CA THR A 50 5.55 13.04 1.79
C THR A 50 4.40 13.60 2.63
N THR A 51 4.74 14.25 3.75
CA THR A 51 3.77 15.01 4.58
C THR A 51 3.14 16.21 3.85
N VAL A 52 3.54 16.49 2.62
CA VAL A 52 2.92 17.55 1.80
C VAL A 52 1.58 17.08 1.23
N SER A 53 1.37 15.77 1.11
CA SER A 53 0.05 15.15 0.87
C SER A 53 -0.36 14.33 2.10
N ASP A 54 -0.26 13.04 2.06
CA ASP A 54 -0.74 12.12 3.09
C ASP A 54 0.32 11.11 3.57
N GLY A 55 1.56 11.25 3.11
CA GLY A 55 2.70 10.55 3.64
C GLY A 55 3.05 10.98 5.08
N ARG A 56 3.80 10.16 5.79
CA ARG A 56 4.25 10.42 7.17
C ARG A 56 5.67 10.95 7.27
N LEU A 57 6.47 10.82 6.23
CA LEU A 57 7.83 11.34 6.16
C LEU A 57 7.82 12.75 5.58
N SER A 58 8.60 13.67 6.18
CA SER A 58 8.86 14.95 5.53
C SER A 58 9.61 14.75 4.21
N PRO A 59 9.63 15.73 3.29
CA PRO A 59 10.41 15.62 2.07
C PRO A 59 11.88 15.27 2.31
N GLU A 60 12.49 15.81 3.36
CA GLU A 60 13.86 15.54 3.78
C GLU A 60 14.02 14.09 4.28
N GLN A 61 13.11 13.67 5.15
CA GLN A 61 13.11 12.31 5.69
C GLN A 61 12.86 11.26 4.61
N LEU A 62 12.04 11.56 3.60
CA LEU A 62 11.83 10.66 2.46
C LEU A 62 13.12 10.45 1.67
N VAL A 63 13.92 11.48 1.47
CA VAL A 63 15.24 11.35 0.83
C VAL A 63 16.16 10.43 1.65
N ASP A 64 16.28 10.70 2.95
CA ASP A 64 17.12 9.89 3.85
C ASP A 64 16.63 8.42 3.91
N TYR A 65 15.32 8.22 3.92
CA TYR A 65 14.68 6.90 3.87
C TYR A 65 14.97 6.17 2.56
N SER A 66 14.82 6.84 1.41
CA SER A 66 15.09 6.23 0.10
C SER A 66 16.55 5.78 -0.02
N ILE A 67 17.50 6.56 0.51
CA ILE A 67 18.91 6.17 0.60
C ILE A 67 19.05 4.91 1.47
N ALA A 68 18.41 4.86 2.62
CA ALA A 68 18.43 3.69 3.49
C ALA A 68 17.83 2.44 2.81
N GLN A 69 16.85 2.61 1.94
CA GLN A 69 16.28 1.53 1.10
C GLN A 69 17.17 1.12 -0.09
N GLY A 70 18.35 1.67 -0.20
CA GLY A 70 19.32 1.33 -1.25
C GLY A 70 19.09 2.05 -2.57
N CYS A 71 18.15 3.01 -2.62
CA CYS A 71 17.98 3.86 -3.79
C CYS A 71 19.10 4.90 -3.88
N ASN A 72 19.44 5.31 -5.10
CA ASN A 72 20.20 6.52 -5.36
C ASN A 72 19.43 7.55 -6.20
N ALA A 73 18.14 7.24 -6.46
CA ALA A 73 17.19 8.19 -7.02
C ALA A 73 15.76 7.91 -6.51
N VAL A 74 14.92 8.96 -6.44
CA VAL A 74 13.49 8.87 -6.10
C VAL A 74 12.67 9.85 -6.94
N ILE A 75 11.47 9.44 -7.34
CA ILE A 75 10.45 10.33 -7.88
C ILE A 75 9.45 10.60 -6.76
N VAL A 76 9.30 11.87 -6.39
CA VAL A 76 8.36 12.27 -5.34
C VAL A 76 7.07 12.73 -5.99
N THR A 77 5.97 12.07 -5.64
CA THR A 77 4.69 12.14 -6.35
C THR A 77 3.51 12.42 -5.41
N ASP A 78 3.65 13.40 -4.53
CA ASP A 78 2.57 13.82 -3.64
C ASP A 78 1.25 14.06 -4.40
N HIS A 79 0.12 13.64 -3.81
CA HIS A 79 -1.20 13.80 -4.42
C HIS A 79 -1.49 15.23 -4.83
N ASN A 80 -1.75 15.41 -6.13
CA ASN A 80 -2.17 16.65 -6.77
C ASN A 80 -1.28 17.89 -6.50
N THR A 81 0.01 17.68 -6.16
CA THR A 81 0.96 18.77 -5.93
C THR A 81 2.41 18.35 -6.16
N VAL A 82 3.21 19.24 -6.74
CA VAL A 82 4.67 19.03 -6.92
C VAL A 82 5.51 19.54 -5.74
N ARG A 83 4.88 20.14 -4.72
CA ARG A 83 5.61 20.88 -3.67
C ARG A 83 6.57 20.01 -2.88
N GLY A 84 6.17 18.79 -2.49
CA GLY A 84 7.03 17.87 -1.75
C GLY A 84 8.26 17.48 -2.57
N GLY A 85 8.07 17.16 -3.86
CA GLY A 85 9.17 16.86 -4.77
C GLY A 85 10.18 17.98 -4.92
N LEU A 86 9.71 19.23 -5.03
CA LEU A 86 10.59 20.40 -5.09
C LEU A 86 11.37 20.63 -3.79
N GLN A 87 10.76 20.38 -2.64
CA GLN A 87 11.42 20.48 -1.33
C GLN A 87 12.46 19.36 -1.17
N ALA A 88 12.11 18.13 -1.50
CA ALA A 88 13.02 16.98 -1.48
C ALA A 88 14.21 17.17 -2.43
N GLU A 89 13.97 17.69 -3.66
CA GLU A 89 15.04 17.99 -4.61
C GLU A 89 16.02 19.03 -4.05
N LYS A 90 15.51 20.10 -3.45
CA LYS A 90 16.34 21.13 -2.79
C LYS A 90 17.19 20.54 -1.67
N TYR A 91 16.62 19.71 -0.83
CA TYR A 91 17.33 19.05 0.26
C TYR A 91 18.41 18.10 -0.26
N ALA A 92 18.11 17.22 -1.20
CA ALA A 92 19.05 16.27 -1.76
C ALA A 92 20.24 16.98 -2.43
N LYS A 93 20.00 18.05 -3.19
CA LYS A 93 21.07 18.87 -3.79
C LYS A 93 21.99 19.52 -2.75
N ALA A 94 21.46 19.86 -1.58
CA ALA A 94 22.26 20.49 -0.52
C ALA A 94 23.04 19.47 0.31
N LYS A 95 22.43 18.32 0.63
CA LYS A 95 23.00 17.34 1.57
C LYS A 95 23.76 16.21 0.88
N TYR A 96 23.32 15.79 -0.32
CA TYR A 96 23.85 14.64 -1.07
C TYR A 96 24.24 15.02 -2.52
N PRO A 97 25.04 16.07 -2.74
CA PRO A 97 25.37 16.57 -4.07
C PRO A 97 26.11 15.50 -4.88
N GLY A 98 25.52 15.07 -5.99
CA GLY A 98 26.10 14.03 -6.86
C GLY A 98 25.95 12.59 -6.35
N GLU A 99 25.35 12.38 -5.19
CA GLU A 99 25.19 11.06 -4.58
C GLU A 99 23.73 10.57 -4.65
N PHE A 100 22.77 11.49 -4.67
CA PHE A 100 21.33 11.18 -4.71
C PHE A 100 20.55 12.13 -5.60
N VAL A 101 19.62 11.61 -6.39
CA VAL A 101 18.80 12.38 -7.33
C VAL A 101 17.33 12.32 -6.94
N VAL A 102 16.72 13.49 -6.80
CA VAL A 102 15.25 13.62 -6.68
C VAL A 102 14.69 14.15 -7.99
N ILE A 103 13.66 13.49 -8.50
CA ILE A 103 12.87 13.93 -9.64
C ILE A 103 11.50 14.40 -9.12
N PRO A 104 11.20 15.71 -9.18
CA PRO A 104 9.90 16.20 -8.80
C PRO A 104 8.80 15.69 -9.74
N GLY A 105 7.67 15.34 -9.16
CA GLY A 105 6.46 14.94 -9.87
C GLY A 105 5.23 15.19 -9.01
N MET A 106 4.11 14.67 -9.43
CA MET A 106 2.88 14.60 -8.65
C MET A 106 2.07 13.37 -9.05
N GLU A 107 1.35 12.79 -8.14
CA GLU A 107 0.32 11.85 -8.48
C GLU A 107 -0.99 12.58 -8.76
N TYR A 108 -1.43 12.57 -10.02
CA TYR A 108 -2.75 13.04 -10.43
C TYR A 108 -3.78 12.01 -9.98
N SER A 109 -4.41 12.30 -8.83
CA SER A 109 -5.30 11.38 -8.14
C SER A 109 -6.72 11.89 -8.17
N ASN A 110 -7.64 11.04 -8.61
CA ASN A 110 -9.08 11.30 -8.68
C ASN A 110 -9.86 9.98 -8.57
N CYS A 111 -11.18 10.04 -8.63
CA CYS A 111 -12.05 8.87 -8.45
C CYS A 111 -12.06 7.88 -9.62
N ARG A 112 -11.36 8.17 -10.72
CA ARG A 112 -11.31 7.30 -11.90
C ARG A 112 -9.96 6.70 -12.18
N ILE A 113 -8.86 7.41 -11.85
CA ILE A 113 -7.50 6.99 -12.16
C ILE A 113 -6.49 7.69 -11.27
N HIS A 114 -5.37 7.02 -11.02
CA HIS A 114 -4.16 7.63 -10.50
C HIS A 114 -3.04 7.54 -11.55
N MET A 115 -2.35 8.64 -11.78
CA MET A 115 -1.22 8.73 -12.70
C MET A 115 -0.08 9.57 -12.12
N ASN A 116 1.13 9.08 -12.17
CA ASN A 116 2.32 9.86 -11.84
C ASN A 116 2.69 10.76 -13.03
N PHE A 117 2.64 12.05 -12.80
CA PHE A 117 3.20 13.06 -13.70
C PHE A 117 4.60 13.41 -13.22
N ILE A 118 5.61 12.88 -13.90
CA ILE A 118 7.00 12.93 -13.46
C ILE A 118 7.81 13.98 -14.23
N ASN A 119 8.89 14.47 -13.61
CA ASN A 119 9.77 15.50 -14.17
C ASN A 119 9.03 16.81 -14.47
N ILE A 120 8.13 17.22 -13.62
CA ILE A 120 7.43 18.51 -13.71
C ILE A 120 7.69 19.35 -12.46
N ASN A 121 7.77 20.66 -12.62
CA ASN A 121 7.94 21.63 -11.53
C ASN A 121 6.68 22.49 -11.26
N THR A 122 5.61 22.21 -11.98
CA THR A 122 4.36 22.93 -11.90
C THR A 122 3.22 21.95 -11.73
N THR A 123 2.36 22.19 -10.76
CA THR A 123 1.17 21.37 -10.52
C THR A 123 0.22 21.45 -11.70
N VAL A 124 -0.18 20.31 -12.24
CA VAL A 124 -1.18 20.19 -13.31
C VAL A 124 -2.58 20.20 -12.70
N LYS A 125 -3.38 21.17 -13.08
CA LYS A 125 -4.75 21.39 -12.55
C LYS A 125 -5.79 21.36 -13.68
N VAL A 126 -5.75 20.38 -14.54
CA VAL A 126 -6.74 20.23 -15.59
C VAL A 126 -7.98 19.54 -15.02
N GLY A 127 -9.13 20.17 -15.19
CA GLY A 127 -10.40 19.55 -14.82
C GLY A 127 -10.49 19.11 -13.36
N ASN A 128 -10.08 19.95 -12.43
CA ASN A 128 -10.01 19.68 -10.96
C ASN A 128 -11.34 19.08 -10.41
N LYS A 129 -11.65 17.87 -10.83
CA LYS A 129 -12.90 17.15 -10.62
C LYS A 129 -12.60 15.80 -9.99
N GLU A 130 -13.48 15.37 -9.13
CA GLU A 130 -13.45 14.02 -8.52
C GLU A 130 -13.62 12.94 -9.59
N PHE A 131 -14.50 13.19 -10.55
CA PHE A 131 -14.78 12.30 -11.68
C PHE A 131 -14.48 13.04 -13.00
N PRO A 132 -13.20 13.18 -13.41
CA PRO A 132 -12.83 13.82 -14.67
C PRO A 132 -13.40 13.00 -15.85
N SER A 133 -13.76 13.71 -16.95
CA SER A 133 -14.10 13.03 -18.20
C SER A 133 -12.86 12.43 -18.88
N ASP A 134 -13.07 11.66 -19.94
CA ASP A 134 -11.97 11.12 -20.75
C ASP A 134 -11.15 12.26 -21.38
N GLU A 135 -11.84 13.33 -21.81
CA GLU A 135 -11.22 14.52 -22.36
C GLU A 135 -10.41 15.28 -21.31
N ASP A 136 -10.91 15.43 -20.07
CA ASP A 136 -10.18 16.07 -18.97
C ASP A 136 -8.86 15.31 -18.70
N MET A 137 -8.89 13.97 -18.67
CA MET A 137 -7.72 13.14 -18.44
C MET A 137 -6.71 13.24 -19.59
N GLN A 138 -7.18 13.24 -20.84
CA GLN A 138 -6.33 13.44 -22.02
C GLN A 138 -5.68 14.83 -22.03
N LEU A 139 -6.43 15.87 -21.66
CA LEU A 139 -5.87 17.22 -21.51
C LEU A 139 -4.81 17.28 -20.41
N ALA A 140 -4.98 16.54 -19.30
CA ALA A 140 -3.97 16.45 -18.26
C ALA A 140 -2.67 15.81 -18.77
N ILE A 141 -2.77 14.71 -19.52
CA ILE A 141 -1.62 14.05 -20.15
C ILE A 141 -0.91 15.00 -21.11
N ASN A 142 -1.65 15.66 -22.00
CA ASN A 142 -1.10 16.64 -22.95
C ASN A 142 -0.37 17.78 -22.21
N ARG A 143 -0.96 18.25 -21.10
CA ARG A 143 -0.34 19.31 -20.29
C ARG A 143 0.98 18.88 -19.66
N VAL A 144 1.10 17.64 -19.24
CA VAL A 144 2.35 17.08 -18.73
C VAL A 144 3.42 17.07 -19.82
N HIS A 145 3.08 16.66 -21.04
CA HIS A 145 3.98 16.68 -22.18
C HIS A 145 4.45 18.09 -22.55
N GLU A 146 3.55 19.09 -22.52
CA GLU A 146 3.92 20.49 -22.71
C GLU A 146 4.92 21.01 -21.68
N LEU A 147 4.90 20.45 -20.46
CA LEU A 147 5.84 20.76 -19.40
C LEU A 147 7.15 19.98 -19.51
N GLY A 148 7.30 19.09 -20.50
CA GLY A 148 8.47 18.23 -20.68
C GLY A 148 8.50 17.04 -19.72
N GLY A 149 7.36 16.67 -19.14
CA GLY A 149 7.19 15.53 -18.25
C GLY A 149 6.66 14.28 -18.93
N LEU A 150 6.46 13.22 -18.16
CA LEU A 150 5.86 11.95 -18.58
C LEU A 150 4.66 11.61 -17.69
N ALA A 151 3.67 10.94 -18.29
CA ALA A 151 2.50 10.42 -17.61
C ALA A 151 2.60 8.88 -17.48
N ILE A 152 2.73 8.39 -16.24
CA ILE A 152 2.83 6.96 -15.91
C ILE A 152 1.55 6.56 -15.16
N VAL A 153 0.86 5.53 -15.61
CA VAL A 153 -0.35 5.02 -14.96
C VAL A 153 0.01 4.18 -13.76
N ASN A 154 -0.61 4.45 -12.60
CA ASN A 154 -0.27 3.81 -11.34
C ASN A 154 -1.16 2.60 -11.04
N HIS A 155 -0.62 1.63 -10.32
CA HIS A 155 -1.26 0.56 -9.53
C HIS A 155 -2.66 0.11 -10.02
N ILE A 156 -2.80 -0.23 -11.32
CA ILE A 156 -4.07 -0.68 -11.91
C ILE A 156 -4.74 -1.80 -11.09
N PRO A 157 -4.02 -2.81 -10.58
CA PRO A 157 -4.64 -3.86 -9.75
C PRO A 157 -5.32 -3.32 -8.49
N TRP A 158 -4.75 -2.28 -7.86
CA TRP A 158 -5.38 -1.61 -6.73
C TRP A 158 -6.62 -0.81 -7.17
N SER A 159 -6.52 -0.07 -8.28
CA SER A 159 -7.59 0.77 -8.82
C SER A 159 -8.82 -0.04 -9.23
N ASN A 160 -8.61 -1.20 -9.84
CA ASN A 160 -9.65 -2.09 -10.34
C ASN A 160 -10.07 -3.17 -9.34
N ARG A 161 -9.50 -3.19 -8.13
CA ARG A 161 -9.86 -4.18 -7.12
C ARG A 161 -11.34 -4.04 -6.78
N THR A 162 -12.10 -5.07 -7.12
CA THR A 162 -13.50 -5.17 -6.75
C THR A 162 -13.62 -5.39 -5.25
N LEU A 163 -14.41 -4.54 -4.60
CA LEU A 163 -14.80 -4.76 -3.22
C LEU A 163 -15.81 -5.91 -3.20
N GLU A 164 -15.42 -7.05 -2.61
CA GLU A 164 -16.06 -8.37 -2.79
C GLU A 164 -17.58 -8.37 -2.61
N ARG A 165 -18.09 -7.58 -1.66
CA ARG A 165 -19.54 -7.50 -1.40
C ARG A 165 -20.27 -6.42 -2.18
N LEU A 166 -19.59 -5.33 -2.53
CA LEU A 166 -20.20 -4.24 -3.28
C LEU A 166 -20.25 -4.50 -4.78
N GLY A 167 -19.43 -5.45 -5.27
CA GLY A 167 -19.33 -5.73 -6.70
C GLY A 167 -18.80 -4.57 -7.54
N THR A 168 -18.24 -3.53 -6.89
CA THR A 168 -17.75 -2.33 -7.55
C THR A 168 -16.23 -2.22 -7.43
N PRO A 169 -15.52 -1.74 -8.45
CA PRO A 169 -14.10 -1.47 -8.34
C PRO A 169 -13.84 -0.31 -7.38
N ARG A 170 -12.62 -0.24 -6.84
CA ARG A 170 -12.18 0.84 -5.93
C ARG A 170 -12.27 2.21 -6.59
N LEU A 171 -11.78 2.32 -7.84
CA LEU A 171 -11.97 3.50 -8.67
C LEU A 171 -13.00 3.20 -9.75
N LEU A 172 -13.96 4.11 -9.93
CA LEU A 172 -15.09 3.90 -10.83
C LEU A 172 -14.72 4.28 -12.26
N ASN A 173 -15.17 3.48 -13.24
CA ASN A 173 -14.95 3.75 -14.65
C ASN A 173 -13.48 4.02 -15.01
N HIS A 174 -12.58 3.23 -14.44
CA HIS A 174 -11.16 3.29 -14.79
C HIS A 174 -10.98 3.01 -16.28
N PRO A 175 -10.22 3.85 -17.01
CA PRO A 175 -9.98 3.64 -18.44
C PRO A 175 -9.25 2.33 -18.73
N SER A 176 -9.51 1.72 -19.87
CA SER A 176 -8.75 0.55 -20.30
C SER A 176 -7.30 0.91 -20.64
N VAL A 177 -6.40 -0.07 -20.54
CA VAL A 177 -4.98 0.09 -20.92
C VAL A 177 -4.87 0.60 -22.36
N GLU A 178 -5.67 0.08 -23.27
CA GLU A 178 -5.69 0.51 -24.68
C GLU A 178 -6.17 1.96 -24.85
N SER A 179 -7.14 2.40 -24.03
CA SER A 179 -7.59 3.80 -24.06
C SER A 179 -6.48 4.72 -23.58
N LEU A 180 -5.83 4.38 -22.47
CA LEU A 180 -4.72 5.15 -21.90
C LEU A 180 -3.55 5.26 -22.90
N ILE A 181 -3.20 4.16 -23.57
CA ILE A 181 -2.17 4.18 -24.62
C ILE A 181 -2.58 5.10 -25.78
N ARG A 182 -3.84 5.05 -26.20
CA ARG A 182 -4.33 5.96 -27.27
C ARG A 182 -4.32 7.43 -26.84
N TRP A 183 -4.51 7.72 -25.55
CA TRP A 183 -4.45 9.08 -25.01
C TRP A 183 -3.02 9.57 -24.82
N GLY A 184 -2.02 8.72 -25.02
CA GLY A 184 -0.63 9.10 -25.06
C GLY A 184 0.09 8.98 -23.72
N VAL A 185 -0.37 8.11 -22.79
CA VAL A 185 0.43 7.81 -21.61
C VAL A 185 1.79 7.25 -22.00
N ASP A 186 2.81 7.53 -21.21
CA ASP A 186 4.20 7.18 -21.52
C ASP A 186 4.59 5.83 -20.95
N GLY A 187 3.84 5.31 -19.95
CA GLY A 187 4.15 4.03 -19.33
C GLY A 187 3.20 3.63 -18.23
N PHE A 188 3.60 2.58 -17.54
CA PHE A 188 2.81 1.95 -16.48
C PHE A 188 3.69 1.59 -15.29
N GLU A 189 3.16 1.80 -14.10
CA GLU A 189 3.70 1.22 -12.88
C GLU A 189 3.24 -0.25 -12.82
N ILE A 190 4.20 -1.16 -13.00
CA ILE A 190 3.92 -2.59 -13.06
C ILE A 190 4.13 -3.31 -11.75
N ILE A 191 4.84 -2.70 -10.82
CA ILE A 191 4.94 -3.15 -9.44
C ILE A 191 4.70 -1.95 -8.55
N ASN A 192 3.66 -2.05 -7.72
CA ASN A 192 3.38 -1.11 -6.66
C ASN A 192 3.41 -1.85 -5.33
N GLN A 193 4.23 -1.40 -4.40
CA GLN A 193 4.48 -2.13 -3.17
C GLN A 193 4.87 -3.59 -3.48
N ALA A 194 4.13 -4.59 -2.95
CA ALA A 194 4.36 -6.01 -3.21
C ALA A 194 3.49 -6.57 -4.35
N THR A 195 2.71 -5.74 -5.05
CA THR A 195 1.77 -6.18 -6.08
C THR A 195 2.39 -6.04 -7.47
N PHE A 196 2.58 -7.16 -8.16
CA PHE A 196 3.03 -7.19 -9.55
C PHE A 196 1.83 -7.28 -10.51
N ASP A 197 1.65 -6.26 -11.34
CA ASP A 197 0.66 -6.24 -12.43
C ASP A 197 1.18 -7.02 -13.65
N LEU A 198 1.16 -8.33 -13.55
CA LEU A 198 1.61 -9.22 -14.61
C LEU A 198 0.82 -9.05 -15.92
N PRO A 199 -0.53 -8.88 -15.93
CA PRO A 199 -1.28 -8.64 -17.15
C PRO A 199 -0.81 -7.40 -17.92
N THR A 200 -0.69 -6.25 -17.24
CA THR A 200 -0.23 -5.00 -17.87
C THR A 200 1.22 -5.14 -18.34
N PHE A 201 2.10 -5.74 -17.53
CA PHE A 201 3.47 -6.03 -17.93
C PHE A 201 3.55 -6.83 -19.23
N GLN A 202 2.81 -7.94 -19.34
CA GLN A 202 2.81 -8.79 -20.53
C GLN A 202 2.26 -8.05 -21.76
N HIS A 203 1.18 -7.27 -21.57
CA HIS A 203 0.58 -6.48 -22.64
C HIS A 203 1.56 -5.43 -23.19
N VAL A 204 2.17 -4.64 -22.31
CA VAL A 204 3.14 -3.59 -22.69
C VAL A 204 4.39 -4.20 -23.30
N ARG A 205 4.91 -5.29 -22.76
CA ARG A 205 6.09 -5.98 -23.31
C ARG A 205 5.82 -6.51 -24.73
N ALA A 206 4.67 -7.11 -24.97
CA ALA A 206 4.26 -7.57 -26.30
C ALA A 206 4.14 -6.41 -27.28
N ARG A 207 3.57 -5.27 -26.85
CA ARG A 207 3.46 -4.06 -27.66
C ARG A 207 4.83 -3.44 -27.96
N ASN A 208 5.72 -3.35 -26.98
CA ASN A 208 7.06 -2.78 -27.15
C ASN A 208 7.94 -3.60 -28.12
N SER A 209 7.63 -4.87 -28.32
CA SER A 209 8.30 -5.68 -29.37
C SER A 209 7.73 -5.43 -30.78
N SER A 210 6.63 -4.65 -30.90
CA SER A 210 6.03 -4.22 -32.17
C SER A 210 6.54 -2.84 -32.55
N ALA A 211 6.15 -2.29 -33.69
CA ALA A 211 6.54 -0.95 -34.10
C ALA A 211 5.90 0.16 -33.23
N GLY A 212 6.64 1.23 -32.94
CA GLY A 212 6.17 2.42 -32.24
C GLY A 212 7.10 2.87 -31.11
N ARG A 213 6.76 4.00 -30.46
CA ARG A 213 7.47 4.44 -29.25
C ARG A 213 7.24 3.43 -28.13
N PRO A 214 8.29 2.90 -27.51
CA PRO A 214 8.14 1.96 -26.42
C PRO A 214 7.51 2.67 -25.20
N LEU A 215 6.70 1.95 -24.45
CA LEU A 215 6.13 2.39 -23.18
C LEU A 215 7.06 2.01 -22.04
N VAL A 216 7.19 2.93 -21.09
CA VAL A 216 7.99 2.75 -19.87
C VAL A 216 7.33 1.73 -18.94
N LEU A 217 8.13 0.85 -18.37
CA LEU A 217 7.75 -0.02 -17.27
C LEU A 217 8.50 0.43 -16.02
N MET A 218 7.79 0.84 -15.00
CA MET A 218 8.36 1.34 -13.74
C MET A 218 7.83 0.58 -12.55
N THR A 219 8.54 0.72 -11.44
CA THR A 219 8.10 0.24 -10.12
C THR A 219 8.03 1.41 -9.15
N GLY A 220 7.16 1.33 -8.15
CA GLY A 220 7.05 2.31 -7.10
C GLY A 220 6.77 1.68 -5.74
N SER A 221 7.32 2.28 -4.69
CA SER A 221 7.02 1.88 -3.32
C SER A 221 5.65 2.33 -2.87
N ASP A 222 5.17 3.44 -3.42
CA ASP A 222 3.94 4.12 -2.98
C ASP A 222 3.95 4.33 -1.44
N VAL A 223 5.12 4.74 -0.94
CA VAL A 223 5.38 4.81 0.49
C VAL A 223 4.62 5.98 1.10
N HIS A 224 3.71 5.67 2.02
CA HIS A 224 3.03 6.63 2.88
C HIS A 224 3.56 6.58 4.32
N MET A 225 4.09 5.44 4.73
CA MET A 225 4.75 5.23 6.02
C MET A 225 6.04 4.46 5.79
N PRO A 226 7.07 4.65 6.64
CA PRO A 226 8.28 3.85 6.55
C PRO A 226 7.95 2.36 6.66
N ASN A 227 8.06 1.67 5.57
CA ASN A 227 7.94 0.22 5.46
C ASN A 227 9.05 -0.29 4.55
N THR A 228 8.98 -1.50 4.10
CA THR A 228 10.00 -2.06 3.23
C THR A 228 9.71 -1.80 1.76
N ALA A 229 10.75 -1.50 0.99
CA ALA A 229 10.69 -1.54 -0.45
C ALA A 229 10.65 -2.99 -0.95
N PHE A 230 9.86 -3.23 -1.99
CA PHE A 230 9.70 -4.55 -2.62
C PHE A 230 10.23 -4.57 -4.04
N ALA A 231 10.39 -3.41 -4.66
CA ALA A 231 10.86 -3.30 -6.03
C ALA A 231 11.62 -1.99 -6.24
N TRP A 232 12.59 -2.05 -7.14
CA TRP A 232 13.42 -0.92 -7.55
C TRP A 232 13.50 -0.90 -9.07
N THR A 233 13.15 0.21 -9.69
CA THR A 233 13.45 0.42 -11.11
C THR A 233 14.95 0.57 -11.28
N VAL A 234 15.54 -0.20 -12.17
CA VAL A 234 16.97 -0.12 -12.48
C VAL A 234 17.22 0.51 -13.84
N LEU A 235 18.26 1.34 -13.91
CA LEU A 235 18.64 2.13 -15.08
C LEU A 235 20.17 2.10 -15.26
N ARG A 236 20.60 2.26 -16.51
CA ARG A 236 22.01 2.44 -16.86
C ARG A 236 22.24 3.85 -17.38
N ALA A 237 22.21 4.83 -16.48
CA ALA A 237 22.39 6.23 -16.83
C ALA A 237 23.88 6.60 -17.06
N LYS A 238 24.14 7.52 -17.97
CA LYS A 238 25.49 8.01 -18.26
C LYS A 238 26.15 8.72 -17.08
N SER A 239 25.31 9.27 -16.19
CA SER A 239 25.74 9.93 -14.96
C SER A 239 24.58 9.87 -13.96
N LEU A 240 24.88 10.01 -12.67
CA LEU A 240 23.85 10.16 -11.62
C LEU A 240 23.33 11.61 -11.63
N SER A 241 22.50 11.92 -12.62
CA SER A 241 21.88 13.23 -12.80
C SER A 241 20.45 13.08 -13.29
N LYS A 242 19.60 14.06 -12.96
CA LYS A 242 18.18 14.05 -13.34
C LYS A 242 18.02 13.86 -14.85
N ASP A 243 18.75 14.61 -15.66
CA ASP A 243 18.63 14.57 -17.11
C ASP A 243 19.05 13.21 -17.70
N ALA A 244 20.13 12.61 -17.16
CA ALA A 244 20.59 11.31 -17.62
C ALA A 244 19.61 10.17 -17.20
N ILE A 245 19.01 10.26 -16.00
CA ILE A 245 17.99 9.33 -15.55
C ILE A 245 16.73 9.46 -16.41
N MET A 246 16.28 10.70 -16.65
CA MET A 246 15.11 10.96 -17.48
C MET A 246 15.32 10.52 -18.94
N ASP A 247 16.52 10.61 -19.49
CA ASP A 247 16.82 10.08 -20.83
C ASP A 247 16.61 8.56 -20.91
N GLU A 248 17.01 7.82 -19.87
CA GLU A 248 16.76 6.37 -19.80
C GLU A 248 15.27 6.04 -19.68
N ILE A 249 14.55 6.76 -18.81
CA ILE A 249 13.09 6.59 -18.63
C ILE A 249 12.39 6.96 -19.94
N TRP A 250 12.71 8.10 -20.55
CA TRP A 250 12.09 8.58 -21.77
C TRP A 250 12.19 7.58 -22.93
N ASN A 251 13.29 6.87 -22.97
CA ASN A 251 13.55 5.86 -24.00
C ASN A 251 13.13 4.46 -23.58
N ALA A 252 12.41 4.31 -22.46
CA ALA A 252 11.96 3.04 -21.90
C ALA A 252 13.11 2.00 -21.74
N ARG A 253 14.32 2.49 -21.42
CA ARG A 253 15.48 1.65 -21.12
C ARG A 253 15.52 1.37 -19.62
N THR A 254 14.50 0.70 -19.14
CA THR A 254 14.28 0.37 -17.71
C THR A 254 14.14 -1.13 -17.53
N SER A 255 14.59 -1.63 -16.36
CA SER A 255 14.24 -2.93 -15.84
C SER A 255 13.96 -2.77 -14.34
N PHE A 256 13.83 -3.83 -13.58
CA PHE A 256 13.56 -3.74 -12.16
C PHE A 256 14.14 -4.91 -11.39
N LEU A 257 14.44 -4.66 -10.11
CA LEU A 257 14.61 -5.69 -9.09
C LEU A 257 13.26 -5.90 -8.41
N PHE A 258 12.95 -7.13 -8.05
CA PHE A 258 11.72 -7.44 -7.34
C PHE A 258 11.95 -8.52 -6.29
N ASP A 259 11.59 -8.20 -5.05
CA ASP A 259 11.53 -9.12 -3.92
C ASP A 259 10.07 -9.32 -3.51
N PRO A 260 9.42 -10.40 -3.91
CA PRO A 260 8.02 -10.64 -3.57
C PRO A 260 7.80 -10.91 -2.07
N THR A 261 8.86 -11.21 -1.32
CA THR A 261 8.78 -11.45 0.12
C THR A 261 8.91 -10.17 0.94
N GLY A 262 9.64 -9.20 0.41
CA GLY A 262 9.99 -7.93 1.05
C GLY A 262 10.79 -8.11 2.34
N ASN A 263 11.52 -7.08 2.71
CA ASN A 263 12.17 -7.03 4.02
C ASN A 263 11.20 -6.51 5.08
N ARG A 264 10.18 -7.27 5.45
CA ARG A 264 9.35 -6.89 6.59
C ARG A 264 10.17 -6.98 7.87
N ALA A 265 10.56 -5.84 8.41
CA ALA A 265 10.97 -5.77 9.80
C ALA A 265 9.75 -6.17 10.65
N ASN A 266 9.73 -7.42 11.11
CA ASN A 266 8.76 -7.85 12.10
C ASN A 266 9.15 -7.20 13.43
N ILE A 267 8.66 -5.99 13.66
CA ILE A 267 8.69 -5.39 14.99
C ILE A 267 7.66 -6.17 15.80
N ILE A 268 8.14 -7.11 16.62
CA ILE A 268 7.30 -7.76 17.61
C ILE A 268 7.28 -6.82 18.82
N PRO A 269 6.17 -6.12 19.08
CA PRO A 269 6.07 -5.27 20.25
C PRO A 269 6.21 -6.13 21.50
N ALA A 270 6.95 -5.66 22.49
CA ALA A 270 6.96 -6.26 23.81
C ALA A 270 5.57 -6.09 24.42
N TYR A 271 4.85 -7.18 24.64
CA TYR A 271 3.56 -7.16 25.29
C TYR A 271 3.70 -6.79 26.75
N SER A 272 2.98 -5.76 27.19
CA SER A 272 2.88 -5.44 28.62
C SER A 272 2.10 -6.53 29.37
N SER A 273 2.35 -6.67 30.68
CA SER A 273 1.56 -7.57 31.52
C SER A 273 0.06 -7.24 31.53
N SER A 274 -0.29 -5.95 31.39
CA SER A 274 -1.67 -5.50 31.25
C SER A 274 -2.31 -5.99 29.95
N TYR A 275 -1.56 -5.94 28.83
CA TYR A 275 -2.04 -6.49 27.56
C TYR A 275 -2.32 -7.99 27.68
N LEU A 276 -1.38 -8.77 28.24
CA LEU A 276 -1.56 -10.22 28.43
C LEU A 276 -2.76 -10.56 29.31
N ALA A 277 -3.02 -9.77 30.37
CA ALA A 277 -4.19 -9.95 31.21
C ALA A 277 -5.51 -9.69 30.48
N LEU A 278 -5.53 -8.74 29.53
CA LEU A 278 -6.73 -8.38 28.76
C LEU A 278 -6.85 -9.15 27.44
N ALA A 279 -5.82 -9.89 27.01
CA ALA A 279 -5.80 -10.61 25.74
C ALA A 279 -7.06 -11.48 25.50
N PRO A 280 -7.57 -12.26 26.48
CA PRO A 280 -8.78 -13.06 26.28
C PRO A 280 -10.03 -12.21 25.94
N LEU A 281 -10.14 -11.01 26.52
CA LEU A 281 -11.24 -10.08 26.20
C LEU A 281 -11.08 -9.45 24.83
N MET A 282 -9.84 -9.18 24.43
CA MET A 282 -9.53 -8.63 23.10
C MET A 282 -9.81 -9.66 22.00
N GLU A 283 -9.48 -10.93 22.21
CA GLU A 283 -9.82 -12.03 21.31
C GLU A 283 -11.34 -12.20 21.18
N LEU A 284 -12.07 -12.10 22.29
CA LEU A 284 -13.53 -12.09 22.25
C LEU A 284 -14.07 -10.90 21.45
N ALA A 285 -13.54 -9.71 21.64
CA ALA A 285 -13.90 -8.54 20.84
C ALA A 285 -13.58 -8.74 19.35
N GLY A 286 -12.44 -9.37 19.02
CA GLY A 286 -12.09 -9.78 17.66
C GLY A 286 -13.11 -10.75 17.04
N TYR A 287 -13.68 -11.63 17.84
CA TYR A 287 -14.78 -12.50 17.37
C TYR A 287 -16.01 -11.70 16.90
N PHE A 288 -16.38 -10.63 17.62
CA PHE A 288 -17.51 -9.79 17.23
C PHE A 288 -17.27 -9.01 15.92
N SER A 289 -16.02 -8.82 15.50
CA SER A 289 -15.71 -8.23 14.20
C SER A 289 -16.19 -9.08 13.02
N THR A 290 -16.50 -10.38 13.24
CA THR A 290 -17.08 -11.25 12.23
C THR A 290 -18.56 -10.94 11.92
N PHE A 291 -19.19 -10.07 12.70
CA PHE A 291 -20.60 -9.71 12.53
C PHE A 291 -20.84 -8.64 11.49
N TYR A 292 -19.80 -7.97 11.06
CA TYR A 292 -19.87 -6.92 10.04
C TYR A 292 -18.56 -6.82 9.25
N ASP A 293 -18.68 -6.37 8.02
CA ASP A 293 -17.53 -5.86 7.24
C ASP A 293 -17.61 -4.34 7.23
N HIS A 294 -16.45 -3.70 7.40
CA HIS A 294 -16.29 -2.28 7.25
C HIS A 294 -15.43 -2.02 6.01
N TYR A 295 -16.02 -1.37 5.02
CA TYR A 295 -15.34 -0.90 3.83
C TYR A 295 -15.02 0.58 4.02
N PRO A 296 -13.76 0.94 4.26
CA PRO A 296 -13.38 2.35 4.35
C PRO A 296 -13.62 3.04 3.02
N GLY A 297 -14.18 4.24 3.08
CA GLY A 297 -14.42 5.07 1.91
C GLY A 297 -13.13 5.43 1.19
N GLN A 298 -13.27 5.74 -0.08
CA GLN A 298 -12.16 6.22 -0.90
C GLN A 298 -12.20 7.75 -0.98
N TYR A 299 -11.16 8.41 -0.47
CA TYR A 299 -11.01 9.86 -0.55
C TYR A 299 -10.57 10.29 -1.96
N SER A 300 -11.10 11.42 -2.45
CA SER A 300 -10.86 11.89 -3.83
C SER A 300 -9.62 12.78 -3.97
N PHE A 301 -9.00 13.20 -2.86
CA PHE A 301 -7.95 14.22 -2.82
C PHE A 301 -8.36 15.60 -3.37
N HIS A 302 -9.66 15.82 -3.58
CA HIS A 302 -10.28 17.10 -3.99
C HIS A 302 -11.26 17.64 -2.94
N GLY A 303 -11.25 17.08 -1.72
CA GLY A 303 -12.08 17.53 -0.60
C GLY A 303 -13.35 16.73 -0.35
N THR A 304 -13.62 15.69 -1.14
CA THR A 304 -14.78 14.81 -1.01
C THR A 304 -14.38 13.34 -1.10
N HIS A 305 -15.34 12.44 -1.06
CA HIS A 305 -15.12 11.00 -1.17
C HIS A 305 -15.64 10.45 -2.49
N CYS A 306 -14.88 9.61 -3.15
CA CYS A 306 -15.33 8.80 -4.28
C CYS A 306 -16.36 7.77 -3.84
N GLN A 307 -16.16 7.21 -2.67
CA GLN A 307 -17.05 6.27 -1.99
C GLN A 307 -17.02 6.58 -0.50
N HIS A 308 -18.19 6.57 0.15
CA HIS A 308 -18.31 6.70 1.59
C HIS A 308 -18.04 5.36 2.29
N ASP A 309 -17.76 5.43 3.59
CA ASP A 309 -17.67 4.24 4.44
C ASP A 309 -18.97 3.47 4.38
N ILE A 310 -18.85 2.15 4.23
CA ILE A 310 -19.99 1.23 4.23
C ILE A 310 -19.76 0.18 5.30
N VAL A 311 -20.77 -0.04 6.14
CA VAL A 311 -20.81 -1.13 7.11
C VAL A 311 -21.88 -2.12 6.66
N ASP A 312 -21.46 -3.35 6.37
CA ASP A 312 -22.36 -4.44 5.98
C ASP A 312 -22.46 -5.47 7.10
N PHE A 313 -23.66 -5.69 7.61
CA PHE A 313 -23.92 -6.61 8.72
C PHE A 313 -24.20 -8.04 8.25
N HIS A 314 -23.55 -9.00 8.91
CA HIS A 314 -23.69 -10.42 8.65
C HIS A 314 -24.77 -11.04 9.54
N GLY A 315 -26.03 -10.93 9.15
CA GLY A 315 -27.16 -11.47 9.90
C GLY A 315 -27.04 -12.98 10.20
N SER A 316 -26.44 -13.76 9.29
CA SER A 316 -26.18 -15.20 9.51
C SER A 316 -25.15 -15.44 10.63
N SER A 317 -24.07 -14.65 10.69
CA SER A 317 -23.05 -14.76 11.75
C SER A 317 -23.64 -14.40 13.11
N VAL A 318 -24.47 -13.34 13.17
CA VAL A 318 -25.20 -12.96 14.38
C VAL A 318 -26.17 -14.07 14.81
N GLY A 319 -26.92 -14.63 13.85
CA GLY A 319 -27.84 -15.74 14.12
C GLY A 319 -27.14 -16.98 14.70
N LEU A 320 -25.99 -17.37 14.10
CA LEU A 320 -25.17 -18.47 14.60
C LEU A 320 -24.62 -18.20 16.01
N PHE A 321 -24.19 -16.97 16.27
CA PHE A 321 -23.75 -16.59 17.62
C PHE A 321 -24.86 -16.79 18.66
N VAL A 322 -26.12 -16.37 18.37
CA VAL A 322 -27.27 -16.58 19.27
C VAL A 322 -27.51 -18.07 19.48
N VAL A 323 -27.43 -18.89 18.42
CA VAL A 323 -27.59 -20.35 18.55
C VAL A 323 -26.49 -20.93 19.43
N TYR A 324 -25.22 -20.53 19.26
CA TYR A 324 -24.13 -21.02 20.11
C TYR A 324 -24.27 -20.57 21.56
N LEU A 325 -24.77 -19.36 21.81
CA LEU A 325 -25.01 -18.86 23.13
C LEU A 325 -26.11 -19.73 23.86
N ILE A 326 -27.21 -19.98 23.16
CA ILE A 326 -28.29 -20.83 23.69
C ILE A 326 -27.78 -22.24 23.94
N ALA A 327 -27.05 -22.84 22.99
CA ALA A 327 -26.51 -24.18 23.15
C ALA A 327 -25.53 -24.26 24.33
N GLY A 328 -24.69 -23.23 24.51
CA GLY A 328 -23.78 -23.13 25.64
C GLY A 328 -24.51 -23.08 27.01
N VAL A 329 -25.56 -22.28 27.10
CA VAL A 329 -26.39 -22.20 28.32
C VAL A 329 -27.05 -23.54 28.62
N LEU A 330 -27.63 -24.21 27.61
CA LEU A 330 -28.27 -25.53 27.79
C LEU A 330 -27.23 -26.59 28.19
N LEU A 331 -26.04 -26.58 27.60
CA LEU A 331 -24.95 -27.49 27.96
C LEU A 331 -24.50 -27.25 29.40
N PHE A 332 -24.34 -25.99 29.81
CA PHE A 332 -23.99 -25.65 31.18
C PHE A 332 -25.03 -26.16 32.19
N GLU A 333 -26.30 -25.94 31.91
CA GLU A 333 -27.39 -26.44 32.74
C GLU A 333 -27.40 -27.97 32.82
N LEU A 334 -27.20 -28.66 31.71
CA LEU A 334 -27.08 -30.12 31.66
C LEU A 334 -25.93 -30.61 32.54
N VAL A 335 -24.74 -30.04 32.37
CA VAL A 335 -23.56 -30.39 33.18
C VAL A 335 -23.81 -30.16 34.67
N TYR A 336 -24.38 -29.00 35.01
CA TYR A 336 -24.73 -28.67 36.39
C TYR A 336 -25.67 -29.73 37.01
N ARG A 337 -26.74 -30.13 36.31
CA ARG A 337 -27.67 -31.18 36.76
C ARG A 337 -27.00 -32.54 36.92
N VAL A 338 -26.15 -32.93 35.95
CA VAL A 338 -25.42 -34.21 36.00
C VAL A 338 -24.49 -34.25 37.23
N LEU A 339 -23.75 -33.16 37.46
CA LEU A 339 -22.85 -33.07 38.63
C LEU A 339 -23.63 -33.11 39.95
N GLY A 340 -24.78 -32.47 39.99
CA GLY A 340 -25.69 -32.54 41.17
C GLY A 340 -26.19 -33.95 41.44
N LEU A 341 -26.58 -34.69 40.40
CA LEU A 341 -27.00 -36.08 40.52
C LEU A 341 -25.86 -36.98 41.02
N VAL A 342 -24.66 -36.84 40.43
CA VAL A 342 -23.45 -37.59 40.81
C VAL A 342 -23.10 -37.32 42.29
N ALA A 343 -23.11 -36.06 42.72
CA ALA A 343 -22.86 -35.66 44.09
C ALA A 343 -23.88 -36.26 45.04
N GLY A 344 -25.16 -36.28 44.66
CA GLY A 344 -26.24 -36.96 45.43
C GLY A 344 -26.02 -38.45 45.59
N LEU A 345 -25.65 -39.17 44.52
CA LEU A 345 -25.38 -40.58 44.54
C LEU A 345 -24.12 -40.93 45.41
N VAL A 346 -23.08 -40.09 45.30
CA VAL A 346 -21.89 -40.24 46.13
C VAL A 346 -22.25 -40.08 47.62
N LYS A 347 -23.01 -39.04 47.97
CA LYS A 347 -23.44 -38.80 49.33
C LYS A 347 -24.31 -39.97 49.88
N GLN A 348 -25.18 -40.53 49.07
CA GLN A 348 -26.03 -41.67 49.43
C GLN A 348 -25.18 -42.92 49.67
N ARG A 349 -24.16 -43.19 48.85
CA ARG A 349 -23.23 -44.31 49.05
C ARG A 349 -22.37 -44.19 50.34
N ILE A 350 -21.92 -42.98 50.65
CA ILE A 350 -21.18 -42.70 51.88
C ILE A 350 -22.05 -42.97 53.10
N ASN A 351 -23.27 -42.46 53.10
CA ASN A 351 -24.22 -42.69 54.22
C ASN A 351 -24.58 -44.17 54.39
N GLN A 352 -24.71 -44.95 53.31
CA GLN A 352 -24.98 -46.38 53.37
C GLN A 352 -23.83 -47.17 53.96
N ARG A 353 -22.56 -46.76 53.69
CA ARG A 353 -21.39 -47.39 54.27
C ARG A 353 -21.24 -47.12 55.78
N SER A 354 -21.53 -45.90 56.22
CA SER A 354 -21.50 -45.56 57.65
C SER A 354 -22.52 -46.26 58.48
N VAL A 355 -23.64 -46.74 57.89
CA VAL A 355 -24.67 -47.52 58.58
C VAL A 355 -24.39 -49.03 58.60
N SER A 356 -23.45 -49.54 57.79
CA SER A 356 -23.04 -50.94 57.75
C SER A 356 -21.85 -51.27 58.64
N ASP A 357 -21.20 -50.23 59.20
CA ASP A 357 -19.99 -50.38 60.07
C ASP A 357 -20.34 -50.19 61.58
N ASP A 358 -21.62 -49.99 61.93
CA ASP A 358 -22.22 -50.05 63.29
C ASP A 358 -23.01 -51.37 63.46
#